data_bd8b5d359df2a4fe524926de5c838aae
#
_entry.id   bd8b5d359df2a4fe524926de5c838aae
#
_cell.length_a   1.000
_cell.length_b   1.000
_cell.length_c   1.000
_cell.angle_alpha   90.00
_cell.angle_beta   90.00
_cell.angle_gamma   90.00
#
_symmetry.space_group_name_H-M   'P 1'
#
loop_
_entity.id
_entity.type
_entity.pdbx_description
1 polymer ?
#
loop_
_entity_poly.entity_id
_entity_poly.type
_entity_poly.pdbx_seq_one_letter_code
_entity_poly.pdbx_strand_id
1 'polypeptide(L)'
;MIWVYGIILLVLTALFIFSAKYKKNLFKNLDKHEHPLGILYPMSAKMADLHMRIFPEGERSDRIRRLLRSIYVRENVEYEEYLYIVKKYASIAAVLAGISLLGLLTCAANSKINYIKYLNRPGVGESSKSYELDVDYKNKQDKINIDVSAARYTESEILELFEKSLDGVKQQMLGENESQECVTQPLNLIDEYNGFNIYWEMEDISEINYNGEIKADLEEGMTSLVNLYATFSLEDTSQIYTIPVMLSAKTLDDREKLINSITEQIDSDNDIHSDKVTLPEQVNGYNIKFSKTKEDNSGLLLLLGILALIAIVIFYDKALEDKLKRRNDQMMADFTEIVSKLSLLYEAGLSIHSAFERIVRDQEAKEDKYNSGSKKNKKDTRYAYTEMKLALEKIDSGMSESEAYAQFGKRCALYPYIKLGNLLEQNLNKGTKGMKLLLKQEVEESFETRKRLARKKGEQASTKMLLPMVLMLIVVIAIIAIPALMSMRG
;
A
#
# COMPACT_ATOMS: atom_id res chain seq x y z
N MET A 1 -14.94 -3.01 -14.75
CA MET A 1 -14.00 -2.08 -14.10
C MET A 1 -13.66 -0.84 -14.93
N ILE A 2 -13.43 -0.95 -16.24
CA ILE A 2 -13.08 0.19 -17.12
C ILE A 2 -14.06 1.37 -17.02
N TRP A 3 -15.36 1.11 -16.96
CA TRP A 3 -16.40 2.13 -16.83
C TRP A 3 -16.32 2.92 -15.52
N VAL A 4 -15.93 2.28 -14.41
CA VAL A 4 -15.79 2.95 -13.11
C VAL A 4 -14.66 3.99 -13.16
N TYR A 5 -13.49 3.61 -13.64
CA TYR A 5 -12.35 4.52 -13.81
C TYR A 5 -12.65 5.64 -14.82
N GLY A 6 -13.34 5.28 -15.91
CA GLY A 6 -13.77 6.25 -16.93
C GLY A 6 -14.72 7.30 -16.37
N ILE A 7 -15.73 6.90 -15.61
CA ILE A 7 -16.69 7.81 -14.97
C ILE A 7 -15.98 8.73 -13.96
N ILE A 8 -15.11 8.19 -13.10
CA ILE A 8 -14.37 9.00 -12.12
C ILE A 8 -13.54 10.08 -12.84
N LEU A 9 -12.80 9.69 -13.88
CA LEU A 9 -11.97 10.62 -14.65
C LEU A 9 -12.82 11.67 -15.37
N LEU A 10 -13.95 11.27 -15.95
CA LEU A 10 -14.89 12.17 -16.62
C LEU A 10 -15.50 13.19 -15.64
N VAL A 11 -15.90 12.75 -14.46
CA VAL A 11 -16.43 13.65 -13.41
C VAL A 11 -15.36 14.63 -12.95
N LEU A 12 -14.12 14.17 -12.72
CA LEU A 12 -13.01 15.04 -12.31
C LEU A 12 -12.67 16.07 -13.41
N THR A 13 -12.61 15.66 -14.67
CA THR A 13 -12.35 16.58 -15.79
C THR A 13 -13.47 17.59 -16.00
N ALA A 14 -14.73 17.17 -15.89
CA ALA A 14 -15.87 18.07 -15.93
C ALA A 14 -15.80 19.10 -14.79
N LEU A 15 -15.59 18.65 -13.55
CA LEU A 15 -15.41 19.53 -12.40
C LEU A 15 -14.25 20.52 -12.60
N PHE A 16 -13.14 20.06 -13.16
CA PHE A 16 -11.97 20.90 -13.46
C PHE A 16 -12.33 22.02 -14.46
N ILE A 17 -12.98 21.68 -15.58
CA ILE A 17 -13.37 22.62 -16.61
C ILE A 17 -14.39 23.63 -16.06
N PHE A 18 -15.45 23.16 -15.39
CA PHE A 18 -16.50 24.03 -14.85
C PHE A 18 -16.04 24.93 -13.69
N SER A 19 -14.94 24.58 -13.03
CA SER A 19 -14.41 25.36 -11.90
C SER A 19 -13.16 26.18 -12.22
N ALA A 20 -12.65 26.16 -13.46
CA ALA A 20 -11.37 26.78 -13.85
C ALA A 20 -11.26 28.29 -13.52
N LYS A 21 -12.39 29.01 -13.49
CA LYS A 21 -12.45 30.44 -13.12
C LYS A 21 -12.85 30.71 -11.66
N TYR A 22 -13.22 29.65 -10.91
CA TYR A 22 -13.76 29.79 -9.56
C TYR A 22 -12.68 30.27 -8.58
N LYS A 23 -12.93 31.41 -7.91
CA LYS A 23 -12.01 32.01 -6.92
C LYS A 23 -10.52 32.10 -7.35
N LYS A 24 -10.23 32.09 -8.65
CA LYS A 24 -8.87 32.11 -9.20
C LYS A 24 -8.00 33.23 -8.68
N ASN A 25 -8.60 34.43 -8.45
CA ASN A 25 -7.88 35.58 -7.94
C ASN A 25 -7.32 35.36 -6.53
N LEU A 26 -7.98 34.53 -5.72
CA LEU A 26 -7.54 34.20 -4.34
C LEU A 26 -6.21 33.45 -4.32
N PHE A 27 -5.91 32.67 -5.38
CA PHE A 27 -4.75 31.83 -5.49
C PHE A 27 -3.65 32.36 -6.41
N LYS A 28 -3.84 33.54 -7.01
CA LYS A 28 -2.93 34.10 -8.03
C LYS A 28 -1.54 34.43 -7.49
N ASN A 29 -1.46 34.82 -6.22
CA ASN A 29 -0.21 35.28 -5.58
C ASN A 29 0.50 34.16 -4.80
N LEU A 30 0.02 32.90 -4.87
CA LEU A 30 0.65 31.77 -4.19
C LEU A 30 1.94 31.34 -4.90
N ASP A 31 2.99 31.09 -4.14
CA ASP A 31 4.25 30.58 -4.68
C ASP A 31 4.05 29.17 -5.24
N LYS A 32 4.42 28.96 -6.49
CA LYS A 32 4.29 27.66 -7.19
C LYS A 32 5.12 26.56 -6.55
N HIS A 33 6.24 26.88 -5.92
CA HIS A 33 7.10 25.92 -5.23
C HIS A 33 6.46 25.39 -3.94
N GLU A 34 5.72 26.23 -3.23
CA GLU A 34 5.00 25.84 -2.01
C GLU A 34 3.62 25.22 -2.33
N HIS A 35 3.11 25.43 -3.54
CA HIS A 35 1.79 25.00 -3.99
C HIS A 35 1.84 24.27 -5.34
N PRO A 36 2.46 23.09 -5.44
CA PRO A 36 2.63 22.34 -6.71
C PRO A 36 1.27 21.97 -7.35
N LEU A 37 0.23 21.76 -6.54
CA LEU A 37 -1.13 21.45 -7.01
C LEU A 37 -2.01 22.69 -7.21
N GLY A 38 -1.44 23.89 -7.29
CA GLY A 38 -2.16 25.16 -7.44
C GLY A 38 -3.12 25.20 -8.64
N ILE A 39 -2.83 24.46 -9.70
CA ILE A 39 -3.70 24.30 -10.88
C ILE A 39 -5.06 23.69 -10.50
N LEU A 40 -5.11 22.80 -9.52
CA LEU A 40 -6.33 22.13 -9.05
C LEU A 40 -7.10 22.95 -8.00
N TYR A 41 -6.55 24.07 -7.49
CA TYR A 41 -7.16 24.85 -6.41
C TYR A 41 -8.54 25.43 -6.75
N PRO A 42 -8.81 25.94 -7.96
CA PRO A 42 -10.15 26.41 -8.30
C PRO A 42 -11.21 25.31 -8.19
N MET A 43 -10.88 24.09 -8.64
CA MET A 43 -11.75 22.91 -8.52
C MET A 43 -11.93 22.49 -7.06
N SER A 44 -10.83 22.40 -6.33
CA SER A 44 -10.82 22.02 -4.92
C SER A 44 -11.53 23.02 -4.03
N ALA A 45 -11.45 24.32 -4.36
CA ALA A 45 -12.18 25.37 -3.68
C ALA A 45 -13.70 25.20 -3.82
N LYS A 46 -14.18 24.84 -5.02
CA LYS A 46 -15.60 24.56 -5.25
C LYS A 46 -16.07 23.33 -4.46
N MET A 47 -15.24 22.27 -4.41
CA MET A 47 -15.50 21.08 -3.60
C MET A 47 -15.49 21.39 -2.10
N ALA A 48 -14.53 22.21 -1.62
CA ALA A 48 -14.46 22.65 -0.24
C ALA A 48 -15.70 23.45 0.18
N ASP A 49 -16.14 24.40 -0.66
CA ASP A 49 -17.34 25.20 -0.39
C ASP A 49 -18.62 24.34 -0.36
N LEU A 50 -18.69 23.32 -1.23
CA LEU A 50 -19.80 22.35 -1.23
C LEU A 50 -19.78 21.49 0.05
N HIS A 51 -18.60 21.01 0.45
CA HIS A 51 -18.44 20.25 1.68
C HIS A 51 -18.85 21.05 2.92
N MET A 52 -18.40 22.30 3.03
CA MET A 52 -18.75 23.17 4.15
C MET A 52 -20.25 23.50 4.21
N ARG A 53 -20.96 23.47 3.07
CA ARG A 53 -22.42 23.63 3.03
C ARG A 53 -23.17 22.37 3.50
N ILE A 54 -22.66 21.18 3.15
CA ILE A 54 -23.31 19.90 3.46
C ILE A 54 -22.99 19.46 4.90
N PHE A 55 -21.76 19.70 5.34
CA PHE A 55 -21.27 19.32 6.67
C PHE A 55 -20.82 20.58 7.44
N PRO A 56 -21.76 21.31 8.05
CA PRO A 56 -21.41 22.42 8.91
C PRO A 56 -20.65 21.93 10.14
N GLU A 57 -19.84 22.78 10.71
CA GLU A 57 -18.84 22.64 11.78
C GLU A 57 -19.00 21.43 12.74
N GLY A 58 -17.97 20.57 12.78
CA GLY A 58 -17.84 19.46 13.71
C GLY A 58 -16.55 19.58 14.53
N GLU A 59 -16.40 18.78 15.59
CA GLU A 59 -15.23 18.76 16.51
C GLU A 59 -13.86 18.73 15.79
N ARG A 60 -13.80 18.10 14.63
CA ARG A 60 -12.60 18.04 13.80
C ARG A 60 -12.23 19.38 13.20
N SER A 61 -13.22 20.15 12.73
CA SER A 61 -13.02 21.51 12.20
C SER A 61 -12.51 22.44 13.31
N ASP A 62 -13.08 22.36 14.52
CA ASP A 62 -12.65 23.13 15.66
C ASP A 62 -11.22 22.79 16.11
N ARG A 63 -10.84 21.53 16.04
CA ARG A 63 -9.45 21.11 16.32
C ARG A 63 -8.48 21.71 15.31
N ILE A 64 -8.77 21.62 14.00
CA ILE A 64 -7.96 22.19 12.94
C ILE A 64 -7.85 23.72 13.09
N ARG A 65 -8.96 24.40 13.36
CA ARG A 65 -9.01 25.85 13.60
C ARG A 65 -8.14 26.25 14.80
N ARG A 66 -8.20 25.51 15.91
CA ARG A 66 -7.31 25.74 17.08
C ARG A 66 -5.85 25.57 16.73
N LEU A 67 -5.48 24.52 15.98
CA LEU A 67 -4.12 24.28 15.53
C LEU A 67 -3.61 25.42 14.61
N LEU A 68 -4.43 25.86 13.66
CA LEU A 68 -4.08 26.93 12.74
C LEU A 68 -3.92 28.28 13.46
N ARG A 69 -4.82 28.60 14.39
CA ARG A 69 -4.69 29.81 15.24
C ARG A 69 -3.40 29.82 16.05
N SER A 70 -2.95 28.65 16.47
CA SER A 70 -1.68 28.52 17.22
C SER A 70 -0.45 28.66 16.32
N ILE A 71 -0.56 28.34 15.02
CA ILE A 71 0.55 28.41 14.05
C ILE A 71 0.65 29.78 13.37
N TYR A 72 -0.50 30.32 12.93
CA TYR A 72 -0.60 31.53 12.11
C TYR A 72 -1.16 32.70 12.93
N VAL A 73 -0.31 33.33 13.73
CA VAL A 73 -0.74 34.38 14.67
C VAL A 73 -0.94 35.74 13.98
N ARG A 74 -0.25 36.00 12.85
CA ARG A 74 -0.29 37.25 12.10
C ARG A 74 -1.19 37.24 10.86
N GLU A 75 -1.50 36.02 10.37
CA GLU A 75 -2.24 35.84 9.12
C GLU A 75 -3.75 35.75 9.38
N ASN A 76 -4.53 35.92 8.33
CA ASN A 76 -5.96 35.68 8.42
C ASN A 76 -6.22 34.19 8.60
N VAL A 77 -6.53 33.77 9.82
CA VAL A 77 -6.74 32.35 10.18
C VAL A 77 -7.82 31.70 9.33
N GLU A 78 -8.87 32.45 8.95
CA GLU A 78 -9.95 31.97 8.10
C GLU A 78 -9.45 31.63 6.68
N TYR A 79 -8.53 32.46 6.16
CA TYR A 79 -7.90 32.20 4.87
C TYR A 79 -6.99 30.95 4.93
N GLU A 80 -6.22 30.80 5.99
CA GLU A 80 -5.33 29.63 6.16
C GLU A 80 -6.14 28.32 6.38
N GLU A 81 -7.25 28.39 7.11
CA GLU A 81 -8.19 27.28 7.26
C GLU A 81 -8.77 26.86 5.90
N TYR A 82 -9.24 27.85 5.14
CA TYR A 82 -9.76 27.63 3.80
C TYR A 82 -8.70 27.02 2.87
N LEU A 83 -7.49 27.58 2.88
CA LEU A 83 -6.37 27.10 2.08
C LEU A 83 -5.95 25.67 2.46
N TYR A 84 -5.97 25.33 3.75
CA TYR A 84 -5.73 23.98 4.22
C TYR A 84 -6.73 22.99 3.64
N ILE A 85 -8.02 23.32 3.69
CA ILE A 85 -9.08 22.47 3.13
C ILE A 85 -8.92 22.32 1.62
N VAL A 86 -8.65 23.41 0.90
CA VAL A 86 -8.41 23.41 -0.55
C VAL A 86 -7.21 22.53 -0.92
N LYS A 87 -6.09 22.62 -0.19
CA LYS A 87 -4.91 21.76 -0.40
C LYS A 87 -5.25 20.29 -0.22
N LYS A 88 -6.01 19.97 0.80
CA LYS A 88 -6.44 18.59 1.10
C LYS A 88 -7.28 18.02 -0.05
N TYR A 89 -8.28 18.77 -0.54
CA TYR A 89 -9.10 18.36 -1.68
C TYR A 89 -8.31 18.28 -2.99
N ALA A 90 -7.33 19.16 -3.19
CA ALA A 90 -6.46 19.10 -4.36
C ALA A 90 -5.63 17.83 -4.40
N SER A 91 -5.12 17.39 -3.24
CA SER A 91 -4.37 16.14 -3.13
C SER A 91 -5.26 14.91 -3.33
N ILE A 92 -6.46 14.91 -2.78
CA ILE A 92 -7.47 13.86 -3.00
C ILE A 92 -7.79 13.75 -4.50
N ALA A 93 -8.07 14.89 -5.16
CA ALA A 93 -8.39 14.90 -6.58
C ALA A 93 -7.22 14.44 -7.46
N ALA A 94 -5.99 14.84 -7.12
CA ALA A 94 -4.78 14.40 -7.84
C ALA A 94 -4.58 12.89 -7.74
N VAL A 95 -4.74 12.31 -6.56
CA VAL A 95 -4.60 10.86 -6.34
C VAL A 95 -5.73 10.09 -7.04
N LEU A 96 -6.98 10.57 -6.96
CA LEU A 96 -8.11 9.96 -7.69
C LEU A 96 -7.88 9.98 -9.20
N ALA A 97 -7.39 11.08 -9.76
CA ALA A 97 -7.06 11.19 -11.17
C ALA A 97 -5.93 10.22 -11.56
N GLY A 98 -4.87 10.13 -10.74
CA GLY A 98 -3.76 9.22 -10.97
C GLY A 98 -4.17 7.75 -10.96
N ILE A 99 -4.95 7.35 -9.96
CA ILE A 99 -5.46 5.97 -9.84
C ILE A 99 -6.40 5.64 -11.00
N SER A 100 -7.29 6.57 -11.36
CA SER A 100 -8.22 6.37 -12.48
C SER A 100 -7.49 6.23 -13.82
N LEU A 101 -6.43 7.02 -14.03
CA LEU A 101 -5.60 6.92 -15.23
C LEU A 101 -4.85 5.59 -15.28
N LEU A 102 -4.21 5.19 -14.18
CA LEU A 102 -3.53 3.90 -14.09
C LEU A 102 -4.51 2.73 -14.27
N GLY A 103 -5.71 2.81 -13.66
CA GLY A 103 -6.74 1.81 -13.83
C GLY A 103 -7.22 1.68 -15.26
N LEU A 104 -7.38 2.78 -15.99
CA LEU A 104 -7.70 2.75 -17.43
C LEU A 104 -6.57 2.14 -18.26
N LEU A 105 -5.31 2.48 -17.96
CA LEU A 105 -4.15 1.92 -18.65
C LEU A 105 -4.02 0.41 -18.42
N THR A 106 -4.21 -0.06 -17.20
CA THR A 106 -4.19 -1.51 -16.90
C THR A 106 -5.34 -2.25 -17.56
N CYS A 107 -6.56 -1.71 -17.55
CA CYS A 107 -7.70 -2.28 -18.25
C CYS A 107 -7.48 -2.30 -19.78
N ALA A 108 -6.91 -1.24 -20.36
CA ALA A 108 -6.58 -1.18 -21.79
C ALA A 108 -5.47 -2.17 -22.18
N ALA A 109 -4.45 -2.34 -21.33
CA ALA A 109 -3.40 -3.33 -21.55
C ALA A 109 -3.94 -4.76 -21.47
N ASN A 110 -4.90 -5.02 -20.59
CA ASN A 110 -5.54 -6.33 -20.44
C ASN A 110 -6.62 -6.63 -21.49
N SER A 111 -7.08 -5.62 -22.25
CA SER A 111 -8.09 -5.83 -23.30
C SER A 111 -7.58 -6.56 -24.54
N LYS A 112 -6.24 -6.59 -24.79
CA LYS A 112 -5.65 -7.35 -25.91
C LYS A 112 -5.52 -8.82 -25.52
N ILE A 113 -6.36 -9.68 -26.11
CA ILE A 113 -6.27 -11.12 -25.96
C ILE A 113 -5.21 -11.62 -26.96
N ASN A 114 -4.17 -12.29 -26.44
CA ASN A 114 -3.19 -12.96 -27.29
C ASN A 114 -3.52 -14.45 -27.32
N TYR A 115 -4.06 -14.92 -28.43
CA TYR A 115 -4.28 -16.35 -28.66
C TYR A 115 -2.94 -17.07 -28.85
N ILE A 116 -2.79 -18.25 -28.22
CA ILE A 116 -1.61 -19.09 -28.30
C ILE A 116 -1.96 -20.39 -29.03
N LYS A 117 -1.00 -20.95 -29.75
CA LYS A 117 -1.14 -22.20 -30.54
C LYS A 117 -0.26 -23.33 -30.00
N TYR A 118 0.66 -23.06 -29.07
CA TYR A 118 1.60 -24.03 -28.51
C TYR A 118 1.99 -23.67 -27.08
N LEU A 119 2.34 -24.69 -26.30
CA LEU A 119 2.92 -24.60 -24.96
C LEU A 119 4.34 -25.17 -24.98
N ASN A 120 5.23 -24.65 -24.15
CA ASN A 120 6.59 -25.19 -24.01
C ASN A 120 6.58 -26.35 -22.99
N ARG A 121 7.27 -27.45 -23.35
CA ARG A 121 7.45 -28.63 -22.49
C ARG A 121 8.66 -28.42 -21.56
N PRO A 122 8.60 -28.87 -20.28
CA PRO A 122 9.76 -28.89 -19.39
C PRO A 122 10.87 -29.82 -19.87
N GLY A 123 12.11 -29.51 -19.50
CA GLY A 123 13.28 -30.32 -19.87
C GLY A 123 13.36 -31.68 -19.17
N VAL A 124 14.33 -32.54 -19.59
CA VAL A 124 14.56 -33.86 -19.00
C VAL A 124 14.92 -33.73 -17.53
N GLY A 125 14.21 -34.49 -16.64
CA GLY A 125 14.43 -34.47 -15.19
C GLY A 125 13.73 -33.32 -14.44
N GLU A 126 12.96 -32.48 -15.14
CA GLU A 126 12.12 -31.46 -14.50
C GLU A 126 10.73 -32.01 -14.19
N SER A 127 10.03 -31.42 -13.20
CA SER A 127 8.64 -31.76 -12.86
C SER A 127 7.66 -31.32 -13.96
N SER A 128 6.51 -32.02 -14.09
CA SER A 128 5.39 -31.59 -14.93
C SER A 128 4.99 -30.16 -14.64
N LYS A 129 4.58 -29.40 -15.67
CA LYS A 129 4.17 -28.01 -15.55
C LYS A 129 2.70 -27.83 -15.91
N SER A 130 1.91 -27.36 -14.96
CA SER A 130 0.51 -27.04 -15.16
C SER A 130 0.36 -25.63 -15.79
N TYR A 131 -0.50 -25.51 -16.81
CA TYR A 131 -0.85 -24.26 -17.48
C TYR A 131 -2.35 -24.04 -17.34
N GLU A 132 -2.74 -22.93 -16.70
CA GLU A 132 -4.12 -22.47 -16.68
C GLU A 132 -4.41 -21.67 -17.96
N LEU A 133 -5.38 -22.10 -18.76
CA LEU A 133 -5.74 -21.47 -20.03
C LEU A 133 -7.21 -21.05 -20.05
N ASP A 134 -7.48 -19.88 -20.65
CA ASP A 134 -8.83 -19.44 -20.97
C ASP A 134 -9.21 -19.95 -22.36
N VAL A 135 -10.34 -20.64 -22.45
CA VAL A 135 -10.88 -21.20 -23.70
C VAL A 135 -12.13 -20.42 -24.11
N ASP A 136 -12.06 -19.84 -25.32
CA ASP A 136 -13.19 -19.11 -25.91
C ASP A 136 -13.95 -19.99 -26.91
N TYR A 137 -15.24 -20.23 -26.64
CA TYR A 137 -16.17 -20.91 -27.55
C TYR A 137 -17.60 -20.34 -27.47
N LYS A 138 -18.28 -20.17 -28.58
CA LYS A 138 -19.65 -19.67 -28.65
C LYS A 138 -19.92 -18.43 -27.76
N ASN A 139 -19.03 -17.47 -27.69
CA ASN A 139 -19.12 -16.29 -26.81
C ASN A 139 -19.15 -16.62 -25.29
N LYS A 140 -18.72 -17.82 -24.89
CA LYS A 140 -18.48 -18.18 -23.50
C LYS A 140 -16.99 -18.35 -23.27
N GLN A 141 -16.53 -18.03 -22.07
CA GLN A 141 -15.16 -18.23 -21.60
C GLN A 141 -15.16 -19.23 -20.46
N ASP A 142 -14.35 -20.28 -20.60
CA ASP A 142 -14.11 -21.25 -19.55
C ASP A 142 -12.60 -21.38 -19.29
N LYS A 143 -12.24 -21.81 -18.08
CA LYS A 143 -10.85 -22.06 -17.69
C LYS A 143 -10.59 -23.55 -17.68
N ILE A 144 -9.44 -23.95 -18.25
CA ILE A 144 -8.95 -25.32 -18.19
C ILE A 144 -7.51 -25.31 -17.67
N ASN A 145 -7.15 -26.38 -16.95
CA ASN A 145 -5.78 -26.66 -16.56
C ASN A 145 -5.27 -27.81 -17.44
N ILE A 146 -4.08 -27.61 -18.01
CA ILE A 146 -3.39 -28.60 -18.85
C ILE A 146 -2.03 -28.87 -18.20
N ASP A 147 -1.79 -30.16 -17.87
CA ASP A 147 -0.53 -30.61 -17.31
C ASP A 147 0.37 -31.14 -18.43
N VAL A 148 1.58 -30.57 -18.56
CA VAL A 148 2.57 -30.95 -19.56
C VAL A 148 3.75 -31.61 -18.86
N SER A 149 3.96 -32.92 -19.15
CA SER A 149 5.01 -33.74 -18.54
C SER A 149 6.40 -33.55 -19.17
N ALA A 150 7.48 -33.89 -18.42
CA ALA A 150 8.89 -33.71 -18.82
C ALA A 150 9.48 -34.88 -19.62
N ALA A 151 10.71 -34.80 -20.10
CA ALA A 151 11.44 -35.76 -20.95
C ALA A 151 12.29 -36.82 -20.18
N ARG A 152 12.84 -37.92 -20.75
CA ARG A 152 13.08 -39.30 -20.19
C ARG A 152 14.52 -39.81 -19.88
N TYR A 153 14.67 -40.98 -19.16
CA TYR A 153 15.89 -41.75 -18.80
C TYR A 153 15.97 -43.24 -19.31
N THR A 154 17.07 -44.05 -19.12
CA THR A 154 17.38 -45.41 -19.69
C THR A 154 16.97 -46.67 -18.89
N GLU A 155 17.05 -47.89 -19.56
CA GLU A 155 16.26 -49.12 -19.31
C GLU A 155 16.55 -50.00 -18.10
N SER A 156 17.78 -50.22 -17.61
CA SER A 156 18.10 -51.37 -16.75
C SER A 156 17.96 -51.16 -15.23
N GLU A 157 18.03 -49.94 -14.74
CA GLU A 157 17.86 -49.62 -13.31
C GLU A 157 16.37 -49.49 -12.91
N ILE A 158 15.51 -49.45 -13.89
CA ILE A 158 14.09 -49.13 -13.83
C ILE A 158 13.25 -50.33 -13.33
N LEU A 159 13.56 -51.54 -13.77
CA LEU A 159 12.72 -52.71 -13.48
C LEU A 159 12.71 -53.13 -11.99
N GLU A 160 13.82 -52.95 -11.29
CA GLU A 160 13.89 -53.26 -9.84
C GLU A 160 13.15 -52.26 -8.96
N LEU A 161 13.06 -51.00 -9.40
CA LEU A 161 12.29 -49.95 -8.74
C LEU A 161 10.78 -50.16 -8.89
N PHE A 162 10.32 -50.73 -10.01
CA PHE A 162 8.91 -50.94 -10.30
C PHE A 162 8.25 -51.97 -9.38
N GLU A 163 8.89 -53.11 -9.15
CA GLU A 163 8.34 -54.17 -8.29
C GLU A 163 8.17 -53.74 -6.83
N LYS A 164 9.10 -52.97 -6.30
CA LYS A 164 9.04 -52.47 -4.91
C LYS A 164 7.97 -51.38 -4.69
N SER A 165 7.50 -50.77 -5.75
CA SER A 165 6.61 -49.60 -5.66
C SER A 165 5.14 -49.89 -5.98
N LEU A 166 4.83 -51.11 -6.52
CA LEU A 166 3.49 -51.49 -6.98
C LEU A 166 2.39 -51.36 -5.90
N ASP A 167 2.67 -51.82 -4.68
CA ASP A 167 1.68 -51.77 -3.58
C ASP A 167 1.41 -50.35 -3.11
N GLY A 168 2.42 -49.48 -3.12
CA GLY A 168 2.27 -48.05 -2.80
C GLY A 168 1.46 -47.30 -3.85
N VAL A 169 1.63 -47.62 -5.14
CA VAL A 169 0.87 -47.06 -6.25
C VAL A 169 -0.60 -47.44 -6.20
N LYS A 170 -0.91 -48.75 -5.93
CA LYS A 170 -2.30 -49.19 -5.75
C LYS A 170 -3.01 -48.47 -4.63
N GLN A 171 -2.34 -48.17 -3.53
CA GLN A 171 -2.92 -47.48 -2.39
C GLN A 171 -3.17 -46.00 -2.68
N GLN A 172 -2.28 -45.32 -3.40
CA GLN A 172 -2.48 -43.88 -3.80
C GLN A 172 -3.50 -43.70 -4.92
N MET A 173 -3.60 -44.68 -5.84
CA MET A 173 -4.59 -44.71 -6.92
C MET A 173 -6.04 -44.60 -6.41
N LEU A 174 -6.35 -45.19 -5.25
CA LEU A 174 -7.71 -45.19 -4.71
C LEU A 174 -8.26 -43.76 -4.39
N GLY A 175 -7.38 -42.78 -4.13
CA GLY A 175 -7.80 -41.42 -3.78
C GLY A 175 -8.75 -41.39 -2.58
N GLU A 176 -9.99 -40.92 -2.78
CA GLU A 176 -11.03 -40.86 -1.75
C GLU A 176 -11.91 -42.14 -1.69
N ASN A 177 -11.63 -43.13 -2.51
CA ASN A 177 -12.38 -44.39 -2.50
C ASN A 177 -11.87 -45.35 -1.43
N GLU A 178 -12.75 -46.09 -0.73
CA GLU A 178 -12.41 -46.98 0.37
C GLU A 178 -11.76 -48.29 -0.11
N SER A 179 -12.08 -48.78 -1.31
CA SER A 179 -11.55 -50.03 -1.87
C SER A 179 -11.63 -50.06 -3.40
N GLN A 180 -10.90 -51.01 -4.03
CA GLN A 180 -10.96 -51.29 -5.46
C GLN A 180 -12.30 -51.93 -5.88
N GLU A 181 -13.08 -52.46 -4.91
CA GLU A 181 -14.36 -53.14 -5.15
C GLU A 181 -15.57 -52.18 -5.23
N CYS A 182 -15.42 -50.90 -4.86
CA CYS A 182 -16.48 -49.90 -4.92
C CYS A 182 -15.89 -48.53 -5.21
N VAL A 183 -15.74 -48.17 -6.48
CA VAL A 183 -15.19 -46.94 -6.94
C VAL A 183 -16.32 -46.00 -7.44
N THR A 184 -16.58 -44.96 -6.68
CA THR A 184 -17.66 -43.96 -6.96
C THR A 184 -17.10 -42.56 -7.18
N GLN A 185 -15.86 -42.30 -6.76
CA GLN A 185 -15.15 -41.05 -6.92
C GLN A 185 -14.01 -41.22 -7.93
N PRO A 186 -13.54 -40.14 -8.56
CA PRO A 186 -12.40 -40.23 -9.47
C PRO A 186 -11.22 -40.93 -8.82
N LEU A 187 -10.56 -41.81 -9.57
CA LEU A 187 -9.31 -42.44 -9.14
C LEU A 187 -8.18 -41.43 -9.21
N ASN A 188 -7.30 -41.43 -8.24
CA ASN A 188 -6.09 -40.61 -8.25
C ASN A 188 -4.99 -41.36 -9.03
N LEU A 189 -5.05 -41.26 -10.36
CA LEU A 189 -4.05 -41.89 -11.23
C LEU A 189 -2.79 -41.02 -11.20
N ILE A 190 -1.88 -41.38 -10.27
CA ILE A 190 -0.62 -40.62 -10.09
C ILE A 190 0.29 -40.84 -11.28
N ASP A 191 0.87 -39.74 -11.80
CA ASP A 191 1.74 -39.78 -12.96
C ASP A 191 3.19 -40.11 -12.60
N GLU A 192 3.57 -39.94 -11.32
CA GLU A 192 4.93 -40.14 -10.84
C GLU A 192 4.92 -40.81 -9.45
N TYR A 193 5.80 -41.80 -9.24
CA TYR A 193 6.03 -42.42 -7.96
C TYR A 193 7.50 -42.81 -7.81
N ASN A 194 8.16 -42.39 -6.73
CA ASN A 194 9.58 -42.65 -6.46
C ASN A 194 10.53 -42.33 -7.64
N GLY A 195 10.22 -41.32 -8.44
CA GLY A 195 11.06 -40.86 -9.54
C GLY A 195 10.89 -41.60 -10.85
N PHE A 196 9.92 -42.48 -11.01
CA PHE A 196 9.51 -43.08 -12.27
C PHE A 196 8.08 -42.68 -12.63
N ASN A 197 7.78 -42.59 -13.93
CA ASN A 197 6.47 -42.26 -14.43
C ASN A 197 5.56 -43.47 -14.50
N ILE A 198 4.28 -43.28 -14.21
CA ILE A 198 3.25 -44.30 -14.32
C ILE A 198 2.29 -43.85 -15.42
N TYR A 199 2.20 -44.65 -16.46
CA TYR A 199 1.21 -44.47 -17.51
C TYR A 199 0.07 -45.41 -17.34
N TRP A 200 -1.16 -44.88 -17.34
CA TRP A 200 -2.38 -45.64 -17.14
C TRP A 200 -3.08 -45.90 -18.48
N GLU A 201 -3.33 -47.16 -18.79
CA GLU A 201 -4.20 -47.57 -19.87
C GLU A 201 -5.43 -48.25 -19.28
N MET A 202 -6.58 -47.98 -19.87
CA MET A 202 -7.85 -48.56 -19.47
C MET A 202 -8.28 -49.60 -20.48
N GLU A 203 -8.89 -50.71 -20.00
CA GLU A 203 -9.47 -51.69 -20.89
C GLU A 203 -10.60 -51.08 -21.74
N ASP A 204 -11.35 -50.14 -21.17
CA ASP A 204 -12.39 -49.39 -21.87
C ASP A 204 -12.39 -47.91 -21.49
N ILE A 205 -11.98 -47.07 -22.43
CA ILE A 205 -11.92 -45.60 -22.31
C ILE A 205 -13.33 -44.97 -22.19
N SER A 206 -14.37 -45.73 -22.59
CA SER A 206 -15.76 -45.24 -22.43
C SER A 206 -16.23 -45.26 -20.98
N GLU A 207 -15.55 -46.01 -20.09
CA GLU A 207 -15.92 -46.13 -18.68
C GLU A 207 -15.07 -45.30 -17.73
N ILE A 208 -13.75 -45.21 -17.96
CA ILE A 208 -12.83 -44.36 -17.19
C ILE A 208 -11.92 -43.59 -18.16
N ASN A 209 -11.74 -42.30 -17.95
CA ASN A 209 -10.77 -41.52 -18.73
C ASN A 209 -9.36 -41.60 -18.15
N TYR A 210 -8.37 -41.06 -18.89
CA TYR A 210 -6.95 -41.03 -18.50
C TYR A 210 -6.66 -40.20 -17.25
N ASN A 211 -7.61 -39.38 -16.78
CA ASN A 211 -7.49 -38.63 -15.53
C ASN A 211 -8.13 -39.35 -14.32
N GLY A 212 -8.57 -40.60 -14.50
CA GLY A 212 -9.25 -41.35 -13.45
C GLY A 212 -10.71 -41.02 -13.23
N GLU A 213 -11.29 -40.10 -14.04
CA GLU A 213 -12.70 -39.73 -13.91
C GLU A 213 -13.59 -40.82 -14.54
N ILE A 214 -14.65 -41.18 -13.84
CA ILE A 214 -15.63 -42.20 -14.29
C ILE A 214 -16.54 -41.56 -15.34
N LYS A 215 -16.43 -42.03 -16.57
CA LYS A 215 -17.33 -41.60 -17.72
C LYS A 215 -18.53 -42.48 -17.89
N ALA A 216 -18.54 -43.65 -17.30
CA ALA A 216 -19.61 -44.63 -17.46
C ALA A 216 -20.95 -44.05 -16.98
N ASP A 217 -21.92 -43.94 -17.89
CA ASP A 217 -23.31 -43.64 -17.60
C ASP A 217 -23.98 -44.90 -17.04
N LEU A 218 -23.57 -45.33 -15.84
CA LEU A 218 -24.15 -46.46 -15.17
C LEU A 218 -25.47 -46.09 -14.55
N GLU A 219 -26.55 -46.83 -14.85
CA GLU A 219 -27.84 -46.66 -14.17
C GLU A 219 -27.70 -46.98 -12.68
N GLU A 220 -28.48 -46.30 -11.85
CA GLU A 220 -28.44 -46.45 -10.38
C GLU A 220 -28.58 -47.90 -9.97
N GLY A 221 -27.47 -48.44 -9.34
CA GLY A 221 -27.37 -49.84 -8.92
C GLY A 221 -26.62 -50.80 -9.86
N MET A 222 -26.17 -50.35 -11.03
CA MET A 222 -25.28 -51.11 -11.90
C MET A 222 -23.81 -50.88 -11.54
N THR A 223 -23.00 -51.94 -11.62
CA THR A 223 -21.54 -51.91 -11.44
C THR A 223 -20.86 -52.46 -12.69
N SER A 224 -19.74 -51.90 -13.09
CA SER A 224 -18.89 -52.34 -14.18
C SER A 224 -17.48 -52.66 -13.69
N LEU A 225 -16.93 -53.82 -14.12
CA LEU A 225 -15.55 -54.21 -13.81
C LEU A 225 -14.63 -53.73 -14.94
N VAL A 226 -13.69 -52.86 -14.63
CA VAL A 226 -12.70 -52.33 -15.58
C VAL A 226 -11.28 -52.71 -15.13
N ASN A 227 -10.47 -53.20 -16.05
CA ASN A 227 -9.07 -53.44 -15.79
C ASN A 227 -8.27 -52.19 -16.16
N LEU A 228 -7.51 -51.67 -15.19
CA LEU A 228 -6.51 -50.62 -15.40
C LEU A 228 -5.16 -51.27 -15.64
N TYR A 229 -4.49 -50.84 -16.69
CA TYR A 229 -3.13 -51.25 -16.99
C TYR A 229 -2.17 -50.13 -16.60
N ALA A 230 -1.43 -50.31 -15.53
CA ALA A 230 -0.42 -49.36 -15.07
C ALA A 230 0.91 -49.71 -15.72
N THR A 231 1.34 -48.93 -16.70
CA THR A 231 2.66 -49.04 -17.30
C THR A 231 3.64 -48.17 -16.52
N PHE A 232 4.50 -48.83 -15.75
CA PHE A 232 5.59 -48.11 -15.05
C PHE A 232 6.70 -47.89 -16.06
N SER A 233 7.12 -46.65 -16.24
CA SER A 233 8.16 -46.26 -17.17
C SER A 233 9.16 -45.31 -16.53
N LEU A 234 10.42 -45.63 -16.74
CA LEU A 234 11.52 -44.72 -16.45
C LEU A 234 12.47 -44.81 -17.65
N GLU A 235 12.60 -43.70 -18.36
CA GLU A 235 13.33 -43.58 -19.64
C GLU A 235 12.79 -44.54 -20.73
N ASP A 236 13.55 -45.38 -21.34
CA ASP A 236 13.09 -46.29 -22.43
C ASP A 236 12.60 -47.66 -21.95
N THR A 237 12.48 -47.89 -20.61
CA THR A 237 12.05 -49.16 -20.02
C THR A 237 10.65 -49.04 -19.43
N SER A 238 9.76 -49.95 -19.83
CA SER A 238 8.41 -50.00 -19.33
C SER A 238 8.00 -51.43 -18.90
N GLN A 239 7.17 -51.53 -17.85
CA GLN A 239 6.53 -52.79 -17.39
C GLN A 239 5.08 -52.53 -17.05
N ILE A 240 4.18 -53.39 -17.54
CA ILE A 240 2.73 -53.26 -17.39
C ILE A 240 2.24 -54.11 -16.21
N TYR A 241 1.41 -53.50 -15.35
CA TYR A 241 0.72 -54.19 -14.23
C TYR A 241 -0.80 -54.01 -14.41
N THR A 242 -1.56 -55.11 -14.29
CA THR A 242 -3.03 -55.07 -14.38
C THR A 242 -3.66 -54.90 -13.02
N ILE A 243 -4.56 -53.92 -12.87
CA ILE A 243 -5.24 -53.57 -11.63
C ILE A 243 -6.76 -53.56 -11.89
N PRO A 244 -7.55 -54.56 -11.41
CA PRO A 244 -9.00 -54.52 -11.59
C PRO A 244 -9.69 -53.56 -10.62
N VAL A 245 -10.68 -52.78 -11.10
CA VAL A 245 -11.51 -51.85 -10.30
C VAL A 245 -12.98 -51.96 -10.71
N MET A 246 -13.90 -51.81 -9.74
CA MET A 246 -15.34 -51.91 -9.96
C MET A 246 -16.00 -50.52 -9.84
N LEU A 247 -16.60 -50.04 -10.92
CA LEU A 247 -17.20 -48.67 -11.02
C LEU A 247 -18.67 -48.67 -10.64
N SER A 248 -19.12 -47.54 -10.09
CA SER A 248 -20.55 -47.28 -9.78
C SER A 248 -20.96 -45.84 -10.30
N ALA A 249 -22.23 -45.65 -10.63
CA ALA A 249 -22.79 -44.57 -11.47
C ALA A 249 -22.51 -43.11 -10.99
N LYS A 250 -22.01 -42.24 -11.91
CA LYS A 250 -21.98 -40.77 -11.77
C LYS A 250 -22.41 -40.11 -13.11
N THR A 251 -23.30 -39.11 -13.10
CA THR A 251 -23.74 -38.36 -14.29
C THR A 251 -22.95 -37.10 -14.55
N LEU A 252 -22.47 -36.85 -15.77
CA LEU A 252 -21.70 -35.70 -16.22
C LEU A 252 -22.54 -34.69 -17.02
N ASP A 253 -22.29 -33.36 -16.87
CA ASP A 253 -22.93 -32.27 -17.62
C ASP A 253 -22.27 -32.05 -19.01
N ASP A 254 -23.00 -31.48 -19.96
CA ASP A 254 -22.55 -31.22 -21.35
C ASP A 254 -21.29 -30.35 -21.44
N ARG A 255 -21.08 -29.45 -20.46
CA ARG A 255 -19.87 -28.65 -20.33
C ARG A 255 -18.66 -29.49 -19.97
N GLU A 256 -18.79 -30.40 -19.03
CA GLU A 256 -17.73 -31.31 -18.60
C GLU A 256 -17.31 -32.25 -19.74
N LYS A 257 -18.30 -32.73 -20.53
CA LYS A 257 -18.06 -33.55 -21.73
C LYS A 257 -17.22 -32.81 -22.78
N LEU A 258 -17.47 -31.51 -23.01
CA LEU A 258 -16.68 -30.70 -23.96
C LEU A 258 -15.25 -30.46 -23.48
N ILE A 259 -15.07 -30.12 -22.20
CA ILE A 259 -13.74 -29.89 -21.63
C ILE A 259 -12.92 -31.16 -21.70
N ASN A 260 -13.48 -32.32 -21.37
CA ASN A 260 -12.82 -33.62 -21.47
C ASN A 260 -12.40 -33.92 -22.90
N SER A 261 -13.27 -33.68 -23.89
CA SER A 261 -12.95 -33.88 -25.31
C SER A 261 -11.80 -32.97 -25.81
N ILE A 262 -11.69 -31.74 -25.29
CA ILE A 262 -10.57 -30.83 -25.58
C ILE A 262 -9.27 -31.40 -25.04
N THR A 263 -9.27 -31.88 -23.79
CA THR A 263 -8.08 -32.43 -23.13
C THR A 263 -7.63 -33.71 -23.84
N GLU A 264 -8.55 -34.63 -24.15
CA GLU A 264 -8.26 -35.87 -24.90
C GLU A 264 -7.64 -35.59 -26.29
N GLN A 265 -8.15 -34.62 -27.01
CA GLN A 265 -7.61 -34.27 -28.33
C GLN A 265 -6.21 -33.64 -28.23
N ILE A 266 -5.93 -32.84 -27.19
CA ILE A 266 -4.59 -32.29 -26.94
C ILE A 266 -3.60 -33.43 -26.63
N ASP A 267 -4.01 -34.42 -25.85
CA ASP A 267 -3.13 -35.54 -25.47
C ASP A 267 -2.91 -36.52 -26.64
N SER A 268 -3.93 -36.73 -27.51
CA SER A 268 -3.82 -37.63 -28.65
C SER A 268 -3.04 -37.07 -29.86
N ASP A 269 -3.11 -35.76 -30.10
CA ASP A 269 -2.52 -35.11 -31.27
C ASP A 269 -1.07 -34.64 -31.09
N ASN A 270 -0.51 -34.79 -29.87
CA ASN A 270 0.82 -34.26 -29.56
C ASN A 270 1.87 -35.32 -29.29
N ASP A 271 2.97 -35.27 -30.05
CA ASP A 271 4.15 -36.11 -29.86
C ASP A 271 4.89 -35.71 -28.54
N ILE A 272 5.17 -36.71 -27.69
CA ILE A 272 5.87 -36.53 -26.42
C ILE A 272 7.32 -36.04 -26.61
N HIS A 273 7.89 -36.21 -27.80
CA HIS A 273 9.25 -35.77 -28.16
C HIS A 273 9.33 -34.33 -28.66
N SER A 274 8.17 -33.68 -28.84
CA SER A 274 8.11 -32.29 -29.31
C SER A 274 8.31 -31.30 -28.17
N ASP A 275 9.10 -30.23 -28.39
CA ASP A 275 9.29 -29.12 -27.46
C ASP A 275 8.02 -28.25 -27.29
N LYS A 276 6.99 -28.49 -28.10
CA LYS A 276 5.74 -27.70 -28.13
C LYS A 276 4.55 -28.60 -28.24
N VAL A 277 3.51 -28.28 -27.48
CA VAL A 277 2.18 -28.88 -27.55
C VAL A 277 1.29 -28.00 -28.42
N THR A 278 0.73 -28.55 -29.51
CA THR A 278 -0.21 -27.84 -30.39
C THR A 278 -1.62 -27.92 -29.79
N LEU A 279 -2.33 -26.81 -29.85
CA LEU A 279 -3.69 -26.69 -29.33
C LEU A 279 -4.69 -26.79 -30.48
N PRO A 280 -5.79 -27.60 -30.36
CA PRO A 280 -6.72 -27.82 -31.45
C PRO A 280 -7.54 -26.54 -31.74
N GLU A 281 -7.74 -26.24 -33.04
CA GLU A 281 -8.58 -25.08 -33.46
C GLU A 281 -10.07 -25.45 -33.52
N GLN A 282 -10.42 -26.74 -33.55
CA GLN A 282 -11.79 -27.27 -33.58
C GLN A 282 -11.93 -28.53 -32.77
N VAL A 283 -12.97 -28.62 -31.90
CA VAL A 283 -13.33 -29.82 -31.14
C VAL A 283 -14.84 -29.96 -31.17
N ASN A 284 -15.33 -31.16 -31.51
CA ASN A 284 -16.79 -31.48 -31.61
C ASN A 284 -17.59 -30.47 -32.48
N GLY A 285 -16.98 -29.96 -33.57
CA GLY A 285 -17.61 -29.01 -34.48
C GLY A 285 -17.66 -27.54 -33.98
N TYR A 286 -17.03 -27.24 -32.85
CA TYR A 286 -16.90 -25.89 -32.33
C TYR A 286 -15.51 -25.32 -32.63
N ASN A 287 -15.45 -24.05 -33.07
CA ASN A 287 -14.18 -23.32 -33.16
C ASN A 287 -13.75 -22.88 -31.76
N ILE A 288 -12.56 -23.31 -31.34
CA ILE A 288 -11.98 -23.05 -30.02
C ILE A 288 -10.76 -22.16 -30.16
N LYS A 289 -10.62 -21.18 -29.26
CA LYS A 289 -9.47 -20.29 -29.19
C LYS A 289 -8.93 -20.29 -27.78
N PHE A 290 -7.64 -20.56 -27.64
CA PHE A 290 -6.95 -20.58 -26.35
C PHE A 290 -6.21 -19.27 -26.12
N SER A 291 -6.28 -18.72 -24.90
CA SER A 291 -5.50 -17.60 -24.47
C SER A 291 -4.95 -17.84 -23.07
N LYS A 292 -3.79 -17.26 -22.75
CA LYS A 292 -3.29 -17.32 -21.35
C LYS A 292 -4.22 -16.54 -20.45
N THR A 293 -4.58 -17.14 -19.32
CA THR A 293 -5.32 -16.46 -18.25
C THR A 293 -4.59 -15.22 -17.80
N LYS A 294 -5.25 -14.08 -17.86
CA LYS A 294 -4.73 -12.81 -17.36
C LYS A 294 -5.30 -12.53 -15.99
N GLU A 295 -4.42 -12.32 -15.03
CA GLU A 295 -4.83 -11.81 -13.72
C GLU A 295 -5.37 -10.39 -13.85
N ASP A 296 -6.65 -10.20 -13.59
CA ASP A 296 -7.26 -8.87 -13.54
C ASP A 296 -7.01 -8.21 -12.18
N ASN A 297 -5.87 -7.54 -12.06
CA ASN A 297 -5.46 -6.80 -10.85
C ASN A 297 -6.16 -5.43 -10.71
N SER A 298 -7.16 -5.11 -11.54
CA SER A 298 -7.87 -3.83 -11.50
C SER A 298 -8.62 -3.60 -10.18
N GLY A 299 -9.16 -4.67 -9.57
CA GLY A 299 -9.82 -4.60 -8.26
C GLY A 299 -8.85 -4.26 -7.12
N LEU A 300 -7.65 -4.83 -7.15
CA LEU A 300 -6.58 -4.53 -6.18
C LEU A 300 -6.16 -3.06 -6.27
N LEU A 301 -6.07 -2.51 -7.47
CA LEU A 301 -5.69 -1.11 -7.71
C LEU A 301 -6.76 -0.14 -7.17
N LEU A 302 -8.03 -0.49 -7.25
CA LEU A 302 -9.14 0.28 -6.65
C LEU A 302 -9.04 0.26 -5.11
N LEU A 303 -8.80 -0.90 -4.51
CA LEU A 303 -8.61 -1.04 -3.07
C LEU A 303 -7.42 -0.22 -2.58
N LEU A 304 -6.27 -0.30 -3.24
CA LEU A 304 -5.10 0.53 -2.95
C LEU A 304 -5.41 2.03 -3.08
N GLY A 305 -6.25 2.39 -4.05
CA GLY A 305 -6.75 3.75 -4.23
C GLY A 305 -7.52 4.26 -3.02
N ILE A 306 -8.45 3.48 -2.52
CA ILE A 306 -9.23 3.83 -1.33
C ILE A 306 -8.32 3.98 -0.11
N LEU A 307 -7.37 3.06 0.09
CA LEU A 307 -6.39 3.16 1.17
C LEU A 307 -5.53 4.42 1.06
N ALA A 308 -5.10 4.79 -0.15
CA ALA A 308 -4.34 6.02 -0.39
C ALA A 308 -5.15 7.29 -0.04
N LEU A 309 -6.45 7.32 -0.34
CA LEU A 309 -7.33 8.44 0.03
C LEU A 309 -7.45 8.58 1.54
N ILE A 310 -7.62 7.48 2.27
CA ILE A 310 -7.68 7.48 3.74
C ILE A 310 -6.33 7.98 4.30
N ALA A 311 -5.22 7.48 3.76
CA ALA A 311 -3.88 7.90 4.16
C ALA A 311 -3.63 9.40 3.97
N ILE A 312 -4.10 10.01 2.86
CA ILE A 312 -3.99 11.46 2.62
C ILE A 312 -4.71 12.24 3.71
N VAL A 313 -5.94 11.84 4.07
CA VAL A 313 -6.73 12.52 5.09
C VAL A 313 -6.02 12.52 6.45
N ILE A 314 -5.42 11.38 6.82
CA ILE A 314 -4.65 11.23 8.07
C ILE A 314 -3.34 12.03 8.00
N PHE A 315 -2.65 11.96 6.87
CA PHE A 315 -1.36 12.63 6.65
C PHE A 315 -1.47 14.15 6.78
N TYR A 316 -2.52 14.76 6.19
CA TYR A 316 -2.73 16.20 6.28
C TYR A 316 -2.95 16.67 7.71
N ASP A 317 -3.79 15.95 8.47
CA ASP A 317 -4.07 16.30 9.86
C ASP A 317 -2.78 16.15 10.71
N LYS A 318 -2.02 15.10 10.49
CA LYS A 318 -0.74 14.85 11.18
C LYS A 318 0.34 15.88 10.80
N ALA A 319 0.41 16.26 9.53
CA ALA A 319 1.37 17.29 9.07
C ALA A 319 1.14 18.64 9.75
N LEU A 320 -0.13 18.99 10.04
CA LEU A 320 -0.46 20.21 10.79
C LEU A 320 -0.01 20.11 12.25
N GLU A 321 -0.23 18.98 12.90
CA GLU A 321 0.27 18.72 14.26
C GLU A 321 1.80 18.76 14.34
N ASP A 322 2.47 18.17 13.35
CA ASP A 322 3.94 18.18 13.26
C ASP A 322 4.46 19.61 13.04
N LYS A 323 3.75 20.46 12.27
CA LYS A 323 4.10 21.86 12.09
C LYS A 323 3.99 22.62 13.41
N LEU A 324 2.91 22.43 14.16
CA LEU A 324 2.76 23.01 15.49
C LEU A 324 3.85 22.53 16.46
N LYS A 325 4.14 21.24 16.45
CA LYS A 325 5.20 20.65 17.27
C LYS A 325 6.57 21.26 16.96
N ARG A 326 6.92 21.40 15.67
CA ARG A 326 8.18 22.06 15.24
C ARG A 326 8.23 23.52 15.71
N ARG A 327 7.13 24.28 15.58
CA ARG A 327 7.01 25.63 16.12
C ARG A 327 7.30 25.65 17.63
N ASN A 328 6.63 24.79 18.37
CA ASN A 328 6.77 24.71 19.83
C ASN A 328 8.18 24.29 20.25
N ASP A 329 8.77 23.30 19.58
CA ASP A 329 10.16 22.85 19.80
C ASP A 329 11.16 23.96 19.54
N GLN A 330 10.98 24.75 18.46
CA GLN A 330 11.82 25.89 18.13
C GLN A 330 11.70 26.99 19.19
N MET A 331 10.47 27.36 19.56
CA MET A 331 10.23 28.37 20.60
C MET A 331 10.81 27.94 21.95
N MET A 332 10.67 26.67 22.34
CA MET A 332 11.27 26.15 23.56
C MET A 332 12.82 26.23 23.54
N ALA A 333 13.43 26.00 22.38
CA ALA A 333 14.89 26.15 22.22
C ALA A 333 15.31 27.64 22.32
N ASP A 334 14.51 28.55 21.74
CA ASP A 334 14.78 29.99 21.76
C ASP A 334 14.56 30.62 23.14
N PHE A 335 13.65 30.05 23.96
CA PHE A 335 13.28 30.61 25.26
C PHE A 335 14.50 30.85 26.18
N THR A 336 15.38 29.84 26.28
CA THR A 336 16.59 29.95 27.12
C THR A 336 17.49 31.09 26.69
N GLU A 337 17.68 31.32 25.38
CA GLU A 337 18.50 32.43 24.86
C GLU A 337 17.81 33.77 25.14
N ILE A 338 16.50 33.85 24.91
CA ILE A 338 15.71 35.07 25.10
C ILE A 338 15.73 35.49 26.57
N VAL A 339 15.42 34.57 27.51
CA VAL A 339 15.35 34.93 28.93
C VAL A 339 16.70 35.23 29.52
N SER A 340 17.79 34.53 29.05
CA SER A 340 19.16 34.82 29.46
C SER A 340 19.60 36.21 29.01
N LYS A 341 19.37 36.58 27.77
CA LYS A 341 19.67 37.91 27.24
C LYS A 341 18.87 39.01 27.93
N LEU A 342 17.55 38.74 28.15
CA LEU A 342 16.68 39.66 28.87
C LEU A 342 17.19 39.93 30.30
N SER A 343 17.57 38.88 31.04
CA SER A 343 18.16 39.00 32.39
C SER A 343 19.44 39.79 32.36
N LEU A 344 20.35 39.51 31.44
CA LEU A 344 21.66 40.18 31.32
C LEU A 344 21.49 41.68 31.00
N LEU A 345 20.64 42.01 30.01
CA LEU A 345 20.40 43.40 29.59
C LEU A 345 19.71 44.20 30.71
N TYR A 346 18.77 43.56 31.41
CA TYR A 346 18.12 44.17 32.57
C TYR A 346 19.04 44.38 33.73
N GLU A 347 19.97 43.43 34.02
CA GLU A 347 21.02 43.59 35.00
C GLU A 347 22.02 44.72 34.66
N ALA A 348 22.25 44.93 33.35
CA ALA A 348 23.06 46.04 32.83
C ALA A 348 22.35 47.40 32.90
N GLY A 349 21.09 47.44 33.35
CA GLY A 349 20.33 48.70 33.59
C GLY A 349 19.40 49.11 32.45
N LEU A 350 19.22 48.29 31.41
CA LEU A 350 18.26 48.62 30.36
C LEU A 350 16.79 48.42 30.87
N SER A 351 15.87 49.21 30.37
CA SER A 351 14.46 48.93 30.56
C SER A 351 14.05 47.62 29.86
N ILE A 352 12.93 47.03 30.26
CA ILE A 352 12.39 45.80 29.63
C ILE A 352 12.12 46.08 28.14
N HIS A 353 11.54 47.21 27.80
CA HIS A 353 11.28 47.65 26.42
C HIS A 353 12.57 47.69 25.58
N SER A 354 13.58 48.41 26.06
CA SER A 354 14.90 48.51 25.38
C SER A 354 15.63 47.17 25.27
N ALA A 355 15.46 46.29 26.27
CA ALA A 355 16.03 44.92 26.21
C ALA A 355 15.30 44.06 25.14
N PHE A 356 13.98 44.11 25.06
CA PHE A 356 13.21 43.44 24.03
C PHE A 356 13.61 43.94 22.63
N GLU A 357 13.67 45.25 22.43
CA GLU A 357 14.07 45.87 21.17
C GLU A 357 15.49 45.40 20.76
N ARG A 358 16.43 45.40 21.69
CA ARG A 358 17.78 44.96 21.44
C ARG A 358 17.86 43.48 21.05
N ILE A 359 17.12 42.60 21.72
CA ILE A 359 17.06 41.18 21.43
C ILE A 359 16.50 40.92 20.03
N VAL A 360 15.42 41.61 19.64
CA VAL A 360 14.80 41.48 18.32
C VAL A 360 15.77 42.01 17.24
N ARG A 361 16.35 43.16 17.40
CA ARG A 361 17.32 43.78 16.46
C ARG A 361 18.56 42.87 16.26
N ASP A 362 19.10 42.29 17.33
CA ASP A 362 20.24 41.40 17.25
C ASP A 362 19.91 40.12 16.48
N GLN A 363 18.65 39.63 16.56
CA GLN A 363 18.21 38.48 15.80
C GLN A 363 17.99 38.83 14.32
N GLU A 364 17.37 39.95 14.00
CA GLU A 364 17.19 40.43 12.63
C GLU A 364 18.56 40.62 11.93
N ALA A 365 19.54 41.19 12.60
CA ALA A 365 20.88 41.36 12.06
C ALA A 365 21.58 40.00 11.79
N LYS A 366 21.29 38.96 12.59
CA LYS A 366 21.81 37.59 12.34
C LYS A 366 21.11 36.99 11.09
N GLU A 367 19.80 37.17 10.96
CA GLU A 367 19.02 36.68 9.82
C GLU A 367 19.45 37.33 8.51
N ASP A 368 19.70 38.64 8.50
CA ASP A 368 20.18 39.36 7.32
C ASP A 368 21.56 38.91 6.86
N LYS A 369 22.49 38.67 7.80
CA LYS A 369 23.82 38.11 7.50
C LYS A 369 23.75 36.70 6.89
N TYR A 370 22.82 35.88 7.37
CA TYR A 370 22.65 34.53 6.89
C TYR A 370 22.01 34.50 5.49
N ASN A 371 21.02 35.40 5.25
CA ASN A 371 20.31 35.49 3.97
C ASN A 371 21.17 36.11 2.85
N SER A 372 22.14 36.97 3.18
CA SER A 372 23.07 37.56 2.19
C SER A 372 24.10 36.57 1.64
N GLY A 373 24.34 35.45 2.34
CA GLY A 373 25.30 34.42 1.95
C GLY A 373 24.74 33.20 1.22
N SER A 374 23.43 33.01 1.14
CA SER A 374 22.83 31.80 0.57
C SER A 374 21.69 32.13 -0.41
N LYS A 375 21.89 31.74 -1.69
CA LYS A 375 20.81 31.80 -2.70
C LYS A 375 19.64 30.92 -2.25
N LYS A 376 18.51 31.56 -1.92
CA LYS A 376 17.19 30.91 -1.79
C LYS A 376 17.08 29.72 -0.82
N ASN A 377 17.35 29.91 0.45
CA ASN A 377 16.79 29.00 1.45
C ASN A 377 15.66 29.68 2.20
N LYS A 378 14.55 28.96 2.38
CA LYS A 378 13.33 29.29 3.08
C LYS A 378 13.66 30.09 4.36
N LYS A 379 13.12 31.30 4.48
CA LYS A 379 13.24 32.15 5.66
C LYS A 379 12.83 31.31 6.88
N ASP A 380 13.81 30.89 7.67
CA ASP A 380 13.55 30.11 8.88
C ASP A 380 12.93 31.06 9.90
N THR A 381 11.60 31.12 9.89
CA THR A 381 10.83 32.05 10.72
C THR A 381 11.04 31.68 12.19
N ARG A 382 11.73 32.53 12.95
CA ARG A 382 11.91 32.38 14.39
C ARG A 382 10.69 32.92 15.12
N TYR A 383 9.75 32.02 15.39
CA TYR A 383 8.42 32.36 15.91
C TYR A 383 8.45 33.21 17.19
N ALA A 384 9.33 32.91 18.15
CA ALA A 384 9.41 33.65 19.40
C ALA A 384 9.83 35.12 19.17
N TYR A 385 10.83 35.36 18.33
CA TYR A 385 11.29 36.70 18.02
C TYR A 385 10.26 37.48 17.17
N THR A 386 9.52 36.77 16.32
CA THR A 386 8.40 37.38 15.58
C THR A 386 7.30 37.85 16.52
N GLU A 387 6.99 37.09 17.57
CA GLU A 387 6.03 37.48 18.59
C GLU A 387 6.52 38.63 19.48
N MET A 388 7.83 38.64 19.79
CA MET A 388 8.48 39.77 20.49
C MET A 388 8.38 41.07 19.66
N LYS A 389 8.69 41.00 18.35
CA LYS A 389 8.55 42.13 17.43
C LYS A 389 7.13 42.66 17.39
N LEU A 390 6.11 41.77 17.31
CA LEU A 390 4.72 42.16 17.33
C LEU A 390 4.34 42.83 18.67
N ALA A 391 4.92 42.43 19.78
CA ALA A 391 4.67 43.09 21.07
C ALA A 391 5.21 44.53 21.06
N LEU A 392 6.43 44.76 20.51
CA LEU A 392 6.99 46.11 20.33
C LEU A 392 6.15 46.94 19.40
N GLU A 393 5.78 46.44 18.22
CA GLU A 393 4.88 47.19 17.27
C GLU A 393 3.56 47.60 17.92
N LYS A 394 2.99 46.81 18.83
CA LYS A 394 1.78 47.14 19.58
C LYS A 394 2.03 48.24 20.62
N ILE A 395 3.16 48.23 21.30
CA ILE A 395 3.56 49.28 22.24
C ILE A 395 3.74 50.59 21.48
N ASP A 396 4.46 50.56 20.37
CA ASP A 396 4.66 51.72 19.49
C ASP A 396 3.32 52.28 18.95
N SER A 397 2.32 51.40 18.78
CA SER A 397 0.97 51.79 18.38
C SER A 397 0.08 52.30 19.52
N GLY A 398 0.64 52.44 20.75
CA GLY A 398 -0.06 53.04 21.90
C GLY A 398 -0.64 52.03 22.92
N MET A 399 -0.38 50.72 22.77
CA MET A 399 -0.73 49.71 23.78
C MET A 399 0.18 49.87 25.01
N SER A 400 -0.37 49.63 26.21
CA SER A 400 0.47 49.63 27.42
C SER A 400 1.52 48.47 27.38
N GLU A 401 2.74 48.73 27.85
CA GLU A 401 3.78 47.72 27.90
C GLU A 401 3.32 46.48 28.67
N SER A 402 2.66 46.68 29.80
CA SER A 402 2.14 45.60 30.65
C SER A 402 1.19 44.67 29.87
N GLU A 403 0.24 45.24 29.15
CA GLU A 403 -0.71 44.47 28.33
C GLU A 403 -0.03 43.81 27.15
N ALA A 404 0.90 44.47 26.48
CA ALA A 404 1.62 43.94 25.33
C ALA A 404 2.42 42.70 25.70
N TYR A 405 3.12 42.70 26.87
CA TYR A 405 3.87 41.52 27.32
C TYR A 405 2.96 40.37 27.79
N ALA A 406 1.85 40.68 28.45
CA ALA A 406 0.85 39.65 28.78
C ALA A 406 0.28 38.99 27.52
N GLN A 407 -0.06 39.79 26.49
CA GLN A 407 -0.52 39.30 25.20
C GLN A 407 0.58 38.51 24.47
N PHE A 408 1.85 38.91 24.51
CA PHE A 408 2.98 38.17 23.97
C PHE A 408 3.05 36.77 24.57
N GLY A 409 3.00 36.65 25.89
CA GLY A 409 2.99 35.33 26.55
C GLY A 409 1.82 34.43 26.08
N LYS A 410 0.61 35.00 26.03
CA LYS A 410 -0.59 34.27 25.58
C LYS A 410 -0.50 33.84 24.11
N ARG A 411 0.03 34.68 23.20
CA ARG A 411 0.18 34.32 21.77
C ARG A 411 1.22 33.25 21.54
N CYS A 412 2.30 33.25 22.33
CA CYS A 412 3.29 32.16 22.31
C CYS A 412 2.66 30.81 22.65
N ALA A 413 1.63 30.78 23.50
CA ALA A 413 0.85 29.62 23.91
C ALA A 413 1.67 28.48 24.56
N LEU A 414 2.87 28.77 25.06
CA LEU A 414 3.76 27.85 25.78
C LEU A 414 3.94 28.33 27.21
N TYR A 415 3.90 27.41 28.15
CA TYR A 415 3.93 27.71 29.59
C TYR A 415 5.08 28.65 30.01
N PRO A 416 6.36 28.46 29.56
CA PRO A 416 7.44 29.38 29.94
C PRO A 416 7.20 30.82 29.45
N TYR A 417 6.66 30.99 28.25
CA TYR A 417 6.36 32.32 27.69
C TYR A 417 5.20 33.00 28.39
N ILE A 418 4.15 32.21 28.73
CA ILE A 418 3.00 32.71 29.52
C ILE A 418 3.49 33.18 30.89
N LYS A 419 4.35 32.38 31.55
CA LYS A 419 4.93 32.70 32.84
C LYS A 419 5.78 33.97 32.76
N LEU A 420 6.66 34.07 31.72
CA LEU A 420 7.48 35.26 31.48
C LEU A 420 6.59 36.50 31.23
N GLY A 421 5.58 36.40 30.35
CA GLY A 421 4.66 37.50 30.06
C GLY A 421 3.95 38.03 31.31
N ASN A 422 3.42 37.12 32.13
CA ASN A 422 2.77 37.48 33.41
C ASN A 422 3.75 38.09 34.42
N LEU A 423 4.99 37.60 34.46
CA LEU A 423 6.05 38.13 35.30
C LEU A 423 6.40 39.58 34.90
N LEU A 424 6.52 39.86 33.60
CA LEU A 424 6.76 41.19 33.07
C LEU A 424 5.58 42.14 33.35
N GLU A 425 4.34 41.68 33.11
CA GLU A 425 3.11 42.42 33.43
C GLU A 425 3.03 42.84 34.91
N GLN A 426 3.24 41.87 35.80
CA GLN A 426 3.13 42.11 37.23
C GLN A 426 4.20 43.06 37.78
N ASN A 427 5.43 42.98 37.27
CA ASN A 427 6.51 43.81 37.73
C ASN A 427 6.44 45.24 37.21
N LEU A 428 5.88 45.47 36.02
CA LEU A 428 5.60 46.82 35.52
C LEU A 428 4.50 47.51 36.35
N ASN A 429 3.49 46.73 36.78
CA ASN A 429 2.36 47.28 37.57
C ASN A 429 2.70 47.45 39.08
N LYS A 430 3.54 46.58 39.67
CA LYS A 430 3.84 46.56 41.10
C LYS A 430 5.19 47.15 41.49
N GLY A 431 6.04 47.52 40.53
CA GLY A 431 7.37 48.04 40.75
C GLY A 431 8.49 46.95 40.60
N THR A 432 9.70 47.42 40.32
CA THR A 432 10.83 46.60 39.85
C THR A 432 11.63 45.89 40.95
N LYS A 433 11.22 45.99 42.23
CA LYS A 433 11.91 45.29 43.35
C LYS A 433 11.74 43.78 43.21
N GLY A 434 12.86 43.08 43.01
CA GLY A 434 12.86 41.61 42.88
C GLY A 434 12.89 41.06 41.46
N MET A 435 12.71 41.89 40.42
CA MET A 435 12.66 41.44 39.03
C MET A 435 13.99 40.75 38.61
N LYS A 436 15.16 41.24 39.06
CA LYS A 436 16.44 40.60 38.76
C LYS A 436 16.52 39.17 39.27
N LEU A 437 16.01 38.94 40.49
CA LEU A 437 16.00 37.61 41.11
C LEU A 437 15.07 36.67 40.35
N LEU A 438 13.86 37.14 39.99
CA LEU A 438 12.87 36.36 39.25
C LEU A 438 13.33 35.98 37.84
N LEU A 439 13.96 36.93 37.13
CA LEU A 439 14.57 36.64 35.83
C LEU A 439 15.70 35.63 35.93
N LYS A 440 16.57 35.74 36.98
CA LYS A 440 17.64 34.77 37.22
C LYS A 440 17.12 33.36 37.50
N GLN A 441 16.04 33.25 38.30
CA GLN A 441 15.36 31.96 38.53
C GLN A 441 14.79 31.38 37.24
N GLU A 442 14.21 32.22 36.39
CA GLU A 442 13.64 31.78 35.11
C GLU A 442 14.74 31.29 34.15
N VAL A 443 15.91 31.95 34.15
CA VAL A 443 17.07 31.49 33.40
C VAL A 443 17.51 30.11 33.86
N GLU A 444 17.64 29.86 35.16
CA GLU A 444 18.07 28.57 35.72
C GLU A 444 17.07 27.47 35.41
N GLU A 445 15.78 27.72 35.59
CA GLU A 445 14.72 26.77 35.21
C GLU A 445 14.68 26.46 33.72
N SER A 446 14.96 27.45 32.88
CA SER A 446 15.03 27.28 31.41
C SER A 446 16.21 26.37 30.99
N PHE A 447 17.36 26.49 31.62
CA PHE A 447 18.52 25.61 31.38
C PHE A 447 18.22 24.16 31.78
N GLU A 448 17.63 23.92 32.94
CA GLU A 448 17.26 22.60 33.41
C GLU A 448 16.19 21.97 32.47
N THR A 449 15.25 22.77 31.99
CA THR A 449 14.23 22.32 31.02
C THR A 449 14.86 21.95 29.69
N ARG A 450 15.81 22.75 29.18
CA ARG A 450 16.55 22.46 27.96
C ARG A 450 17.35 21.16 28.08
N LYS A 451 18.01 20.93 29.20
CA LYS A 451 18.78 19.71 29.49
C LYS A 451 17.89 18.48 29.52
N ARG A 452 16.71 18.55 30.17
CA ARG A 452 15.71 17.47 30.18
C ARG A 452 15.17 17.17 28.78
N LEU A 453 14.90 18.20 27.97
CA LEU A 453 14.42 18.03 26.60
C LEU A 453 15.50 17.39 25.70
N ALA A 454 16.76 17.78 25.84
CA ALA A 454 17.88 17.20 25.11
C ALA A 454 18.04 15.71 25.43
N ARG A 455 17.98 15.36 26.73
CA ARG A 455 18.03 13.96 27.18
C ARG A 455 16.88 13.14 26.63
N LYS A 456 15.64 13.64 26.71
CA LYS A 456 14.46 12.98 26.15
C LYS A 456 14.57 12.76 24.63
N LYS A 457 15.09 13.74 23.88
CA LYS A 457 15.35 13.59 22.43
C LYS A 457 16.41 12.53 22.13
N GLY A 458 17.46 12.43 22.96
CA GLY A 458 18.47 11.37 22.86
C GLY A 458 17.88 9.97 23.09
N GLU A 459 17.08 9.80 24.14
CA GLU A 459 16.39 8.55 24.44
C GLU A 459 15.40 8.14 23.30
N GLN A 460 14.65 9.10 22.76
CA GLN A 460 13.76 8.86 21.62
C GLN A 460 14.53 8.48 20.34
N ALA A 461 15.70 9.04 20.10
CA ALA A 461 16.55 8.69 18.95
C ALA A 461 17.03 7.24 19.08
N SER A 462 17.45 6.81 20.27
CA SER A 462 17.84 5.43 20.55
C SER A 462 16.70 4.43 20.28
N THR A 463 15.49 4.74 20.75
CA THR A 463 14.31 3.90 20.50
C THR A 463 13.94 3.81 19.02
N LYS A 464 14.10 4.90 18.25
CA LYS A 464 13.84 4.88 16.81
C LYS A 464 14.78 3.99 16.01
N MET A 465 15.99 3.76 16.50
CA MET A 465 16.96 2.83 15.89
C MET A 465 16.54 1.35 16.02
N LEU A 466 15.61 1.02 16.93
CA LEU A 466 15.07 -0.34 17.04
C LEU A 466 14.20 -0.72 15.83
N LEU A 467 13.53 0.25 15.18
CA LEU A 467 12.64 0.01 14.05
C LEU A 467 13.36 -0.66 12.86
N PRO A 468 14.51 -0.18 12.37
CA PRO A 468 15.27 -0.88 11.32
C PRO A 468 15.73 -2.27 11.75
N MET A 469 16.11 -2.46 13.03
CA MET A 469 16.53 -3.78 13.54
C MET A 469 15.37 -4.79 13.51
N VAL A 470 14.16 -4.37 13.93
CA VAL A 470 12.97 -5.23 13.88
C VAL A 470 12.60 -5.57 12.42
N LEU A 471 12.71 -4.61 11.50
CA LEU A 471 12.45 -4.85 10.09
C LEU A 471 13.43 -5.85 9.48
N MET A 472 14.74 -5.73 9.80
CA MET A 472 15.75 -6.71 9.40
C MET A 472 15.46 -8.10 9.98
N LEU A 473 15.02 -8.18 11.24
CA LEU A 473 14.62 -9.45 11.86
C LEU A 473 13.44 -10.10 11.13
N ILE A 474 12.44 -9.33 10.73
CA ILE A 474 11.29 -9.83 9.95
C ILE A 474 11.76 -10.40 8.60
N VAL A 475 12.68 -9.71 7.90
CA VAL A 475 13.24 -10.19 6.63
C VAL A 475 14.00 -11.52 6.82
N VAL A 476 14.82 -11.62 7.86
CA VAL A 476 15.55 -12.89 8.17
C VAL A 476 14.58 -14.01 8.47
N ILE A 477 13.54 -13.76 9.29
CA ILE A 477 12.50 -14.75 9.58
C ILE A 477 11.78 -15.19 8.29
N ALA A 478 11.45 -14.24 7.39
CA ALA A 478 10.80 -14.57 6.13
C ALA A 478 11.67 -15.45 5.23
N ILE A 479 12.97 -15.15 5.12
CA ILE A 479 13.93 -15.97 4.32
C ILE A 479 14.02 -17.42 4.83
N ILE A 480 13.93 -17.62 6.15
CA ILE A 480 13.99 -18.97 6.75
C ILE A 480 12.62 -19.66 6.68
N ALA A 481 11.54 -18.93 6.93
CA ALA A 481 10.20 -19.50 7.03
C ALA A 481 9.61 -19.90 5.66
N ILE A 482 9.88 -19.13 4.59
CA ILE A 482 9.32 -19.41 3.26
C ILE A 482 9.75 -20.78 2.72
N PRO A 483 11.06 -21.16 2.69
CA PRO A 483 11.47 -22.50 2.26
C PRO A 483 10.93 -23.61 3.16
N ALA A 484 10.88 -23.38 4.49
CA ALA A 484 10.35 -24.37 5.43
C ALA A 484 8.84 -24.63 5.22
N LEU A 485 8.07 -23.58 4.93
CA LEU A 485 6.64 -23.71 4.61
C LEU A 485 6.42 -24.35 3.24
N MET A 486 7.30 -24.13 2.27
CA MET A 486 7.22 -24.77 0.96
C MET A 486 7.55 -26.27 1.06
N SER A 487 8.54 -26.66 1.89
CA SER A 487 8.88 -28.08 2.11
C SER A 487 7.82 -28.85 2.91
N MET A 488 6.92 -28.18 3.65
CA MET A 488 5.79 -28.82 4.35
C MET A 488 4.54 -29.01 3.44
N ARG A 489 4.55 -28.43 2.24
CA ARG A 489 3.43 -28.51 1.28
C ARG A 489 3.73 -29.45 0.10
N GLY A 490 4.93 -29.95 -0.03
CA GLY A 490 5.35 -31.02 -0.93
C GLY A 490 5.42 -32.30 -0.10
#